data_41c3d746d57321b991666c58e12d0576
#
_entry.id   41c3d746d57321b991666c58e12d0576
#
_cell.length_a   1.000
_cell.length_b   1.000
_cell.length_c   1.000
_cell.angle_alpha   90.00
_cell.angle_beta   90.00
_cell.angle_gamma   90.00
#
_symmetry.space_group_name_H-M   'P 1'
#
loop_
_entity.id
_entity.type
_entity.pdbx_description
1 polymer ?
#
loop_
_entity_poly.entity_id
_entity_poly.type
_entity_poly.pdbx_seq_one_letter_code
_entity_poly.pdbx_strand_id
1 'polypeptide(L)'
;MQKNILVRSIAALSGIVMLASVAACGDNTAATTDNSSSSDSTSKSTPISGNFSGAGASSQQAAVEAWIAGFQGTNPEAKIAYNPSGSGAGVQTFLTGATAWAGSDKALADDEVEQSKSVCTEGTAFDVPVYISPIAVVFNLKGVSDAGKLSLIHI
;
A
#
# COMPACT_ATOMS: atom_id res chain seq x y z
N MET A 1 -3.51 -18.31 55.79
CA MET A 1 -2.19 -17.80 56.20
C MET A 1 -1.83 -16.76 55.17
N GLN A 2 -2.22 -15.54 55.40
CA GLN A 2 -1.59 -14.35 55.91
C GLN A 2 -0.11 -14.19 55.53
N LYS A 3 0.21 -13.16 54.69
CA LYS A 3 0.91 -11.98 55.20
C LYS A 3 0.97 -10.88 54.16
N ASN A 4 0.32 -9.78 54.53
CA ASN A 4 0.51 -8.43 54.02
C ASN A 4 1.94 -7.96 54.30
N ILE A 5 2.51 -7.16 53.40
CA ILE A 5 3.45 -6.11 53.76
C ILE A 5 3.18 -4.89 52.86
N LEU A 6 2.61 -3.89 53.51
CA LEU A 6 2.66 -2.48 53.16
C LEU A 6 4.06 -1.94 53.47
N VAL A 7 4.58 -1.00 52.71
CA VAL A 7 5.38 0.17 53.11
C VAL A 7 5.66 0.99 51.87
N ARG A 8 5.02 2.14 51.70
CA ARG A 8 5.35 3.54 52.06
C ARG A 8 6.15 4.28 50.99
N SER A 9 5.40 5.15 50.36
CA SER A 9 5.68 6.56 50.01
C SER A 9 7.10 7.09 50.26
N ILE A 10 7.67 7.80 49.29
CA ILE A 10 8.37 9.06 49.47
C ILE A 10 8.25 9.86 48.16
N ALA A 11 7.74 11.08 48.26
CA ALA A 11 7.71 12.14 47.30
C ALA A 11 9.00 12.98 47.39
N ALA A 12 9.45 13.52 46.27
CA ALA A 12 10.19 14.79 46.10
C ALA A 12 10.40 14.98 44.59
N LEU A 13 9.78 15.90 43.95
CA LEU A 13 10.03 17.35 43.81
C LEU A 13 11.34 17.72 43.12
N SER A 14 11.18 18.55 42.11
CA SER A 14 12.14 19.45 41.44
C SER A 14 12.74 18.86 40.16
N GLY A 15 12.70 19.46 39.01
CA GLY A 15 12.46 20.85 38.64
C GLY A 15 13.12 21.11 37.28
N ILE A 16 12.55 22.01 36.53
CA ILE A 16 13.22 22.94 35.59
C ILE A 16 13.61 22.38 34.22
N VAL A 17 12.76 22.65 33.21
CA VAL A 17 12.95 23.57 32.05
C VAL A 17 14.33 23.53 31.41
N MET A 18 14.36 23.04 30.14
CA MET A 18 15.16 23.67 29.08
C MET A 18 14.43 23.55 27.75
N LEU A 19 13.87 24.68 27.32
CA LEU A 19 13.58 24.96 25.93
C LEU A 19 14.90 25.02 25.17
N ALA A 20 15.03 24.20 24.15
CA ALA A 20 15.98 24.45 23.09
C ALA A 20 15.20 24.50 21.76
N SER A 21 14.80 25.69 21.37
CA SER A 21 14.34 26.06 20.05
C SER A 21 15.52 25.98 19.10
N VAL A 22 15.51 25.04 18.18
CA VAL A 22 16.38 25.09 17.00
C VAL A 22 15.56 25.66 15.85
N ALA A 23 15.63 26.96 15.69
CA ALA A 23 15.23 27.66 14.48
C ALA A 23 16.31 27.43 13.43
N ALA A 24 16.06 26.57 12.45
CA ALA A 24 16.81 26.53 11.22
C ALA A 24 16.15 27.49 10.23
N CYS A 25 16.61 28.72 10.21
CA CYS A 25 16.39 29.66 9.12
C CYS A 25 17.19 29.22 7.91
N GLY A 26 16.51 28.81 6.86
CA GLY A 26 17.03 28.79 5.50
C GLY A 26 16.34 29.89 4.73
N ASP A 27 17.01 31.03 4.67
CA ASP A 27 16.59 32.20 3.91
C ASP A 27 16.86 31.97 2.43
N ASN A 28 15.85 32.12 1.58
CA ASN A 28 16.03 32.54 0.20
C ASN A 28 14.82 33.38 -0.22
N THR A 29 15.08 34.64 -0.19
CA THR A 29 14.29 35.78 -0.63
C THR A 29 13.90 35.67 -2.10
N ALA A 30 12.61 35.75 -2.40
CA ALA A 30 12.08 36.55 -3.51
C ALA A 30 10.61 36.83 -3.23
N ALA A 31 10.34 38.10 -3.02
CA ALA A 31 9.01 38.63 -2.85
C ALA A 31 8.19 38.48 -4.16
N THR A 32 7.00 37.93 -4.06
CA THR A 32 5.87 38.37 -4.87
C THR A 32 4.59 38.10 -4.07
N THR A 33 3.93 39.18 -3.76
CA THR A 33 2.62 39.25 -3.14
C THR A 33 1.59 38.70 -4.09
N ASP A 34 1.00 37.54 -3.77
CA ASP A 34 -0.31 37.19 -4.27
C ASP A 34 -1.07 36.44 -3.18
N ASN A 35 -2.13 37.12 -2.76
CA ASN A 35 -3.07 36.70 -1.75
C ASN A 35 -3.97 35.59 -2.33
N SER A 36 -3.50 34.34 -2.27
CA SER A 36 -4.34 33.18 -2.58
C SER A 36 -4.76 32.55 -1.27
N SER A 37 -5.99 32.83 -0.89
CA SER A 37 -6.72 32.13 0.15
C SER A 37 -6.66 30.62 -0.16
N SER A 38 -5.76 29.91 0.48
CA SER A 38 -5.78 28.45 0.53
C SER A 38 -7.03 28.05 1.29
N SER A 39 -8.09 27.76 0.55
CA SER A 39 -9.24 27.03 1.08
C SER A 39 -8.71 25.65 1.51
N ASP A 40 -8.41 25.52 2.77
CA ASP A 40 -8.19 24.24 3.42
C ASP A 40 -9.52 23.47 3.37
N SER A 41 -9.74 22.83 2.21
CA SER A 41 -10.83 21.86 2.05
C SER A 41 -10.44 20.62 2.82
N THR A 42 -10.56 20.67 4.13
CA THR A 42 -10.58 19.49 4.97
C THR A 42 -11.82 18.70 4.58
N SER A 43 -11.69 17.92 3.50
CA SER A 43 -12.67 16.90 3.14
C SER A 43 -12.75 15.95 4.32
N LYS A 44 -13.78 16.11 5.13
CA LYS A 44 -14.12 15.20 6.21
C LYS A 44 -14.47 13.87 5.55
N SER A 45 -13.47 13.04 5.26
CA SER A 45 -13.67 11.73 4.69
C SER A 45 -14.52 10.92 5.67
N THR A 46 -15.67 10.45 5.20
CA THR A 46 -16.47 9.50 5.97
C THR A 46 -15.60 8.28 6.23
N PRO A 47 -15.50 7.80 7.48
CA PRO A 47 -14.71 6.62 7.79
C PRO A 47 -15.16 5.44 6.93
N ILE A 48 -14.21 4.77 6.30
CA ILE A 48 -14.48 3.58 5.51
C ILE A 48 -14.60 2.40 6.47
N SER A 49 -15.68 1.64 6.34
CA SER A 49 -15.94 0.44 7.14
C SER A 49 -16.38 -0.71 6.26
N GLY A 50 -16.14 -1.95 6.72
CA GLY A 50 -16.56 -3.16 6.02
C GLY A 50 -15.46 -4.18 5.89
N ASN A 51 -15.79 -5.32 5.24
CA ASN A 51 -14.87 -6.41 4.97
C ASN A 51 -14.55 -6.41 3.46
N PHE A 52 -13.28 -6.32 3.13
CA PHE A 52 -12.79 -6.29 1.75
C PHE A 52 -11.80 -7.42 1.55
N SER A 53 -12.08 -8.33 0.64
CA SER A 53 -11.16 -9.41 0.28
C SER A 53 -10.57 -9.16 -1.09
N GLY A 54 -9.27 -9.40 -1.22
CA GLY A 54 -8.53 -9.41 -2.48
C GLY A 54 -7.74 -10.69 -2.63
N ALA A 55 -7.39 -11.03 -3.86
CA ALA A 55 -6.51 -12.15 -4.15
C ALA A 55 -5.64 -11.83 -5.36
N GLY A 56 -4.48 -12.49 -5.51
CA GLY A 56 -3.70 -12.28 -6.71
C GLY A 56 -2.21 -12.55 -6.58
N ALA A 57 -1.44 -11.72 -7.28
CA ALA A 57 0.00 -11.89 -7.44
C ALA A 57 0.73 -12.03 -6.09
N SER A 58 1.46 -13.12 -5.93
CA SER A 58 2.29 -13.34 -4.74
C SER A 58 3.51 -12.41 -4.68
N SER A 59 3.96 -11.90 -5.82
CA SER A 59 4.98 -10.86 -5.92
C SER A 59 4.60 -9.56 -5.21
N GLN A 60 3.30 -9.27 -5.11
CA GLN A 60 2.75 -8.07 -4.47
C GLN A 60 2.50 -8.24 -2.97
N GLN A 61 2.59 -9.44 -2.42
CA GLN A 61 2.15 -9.74 -1.05
C GLN A 61 2.71 -8.77 -0.02
N ALA A 62 4.02 -8.60 0.03
CA ALA A 62 4.66 -7.74 1.04
C ALA A 62 4.23 -6.26 0.93
N ALA A 63 4.08 -5.76 -0.31
CA ALA A 63 3.63 -4.40 -0.54
C ALA A 63 2.16 -4.22 -0.12
N VAL A 64 1.30 -5.16 -0.51
CA VAL A 64 -0.12 -5.16 -0.16
C VAL A 64 -0.33 -5.23 1.35
N GLU A 65 0.40 -6.09 2.06
CA GLU A 65 0.34 -6.17 3.52
C GLU A 65 0.72 -4.84 4.19
N ALA A 66 1.76 -4.17 3.69
CA ALA A 66 2.17 -2.87 4.20
C ALA A 66 1.11 -1.78 3.92
N TRP A 67 0.50 -1.78 2.74
CA TRP A 67 -0.58 -0.85 2.39
C TRP A 67 -1.84 -1.09 3.22
N ILE A 68 -2.21 -2.34 3.44
CA ILE A 68 -3.33 -2.73 4.31
C ILE A 68 -3.09 -2.21 5.73
N ALA A 69 -1.91 -2.44 6.29
CA ALA A 69 -1.58 -1.97 7.64
C ALA A 69 -1.65 -0.43 7.74
N GLY A 70 -1.12 0.29 6.75
CA GLY A 70 -1.20 1.75 6.70
C GLY A 70 -2.63 2.27 6.58
N PHE A 71 -3.44 1.66 5.70
CA PHE A 71 -4.83 2.06 5.50
C PHE A 71 -5.69 1.79 6.73
N GLN A 72 -5.57 0.62 7.34
CA GLN A 72 -6.31 0.25 8.56
C GLN A 72 -5.89 1.09 9.77
N GLY A 73 -4.67 1.64 9.78
CA GLY A 73 -4.23 2.60 10.81
C GLY A 73 -5.09 3.87 10.83
N THR A 74 -5.59 4.30 9.68
CA THR A 74 -6.48 5.47 9.53
C THR A 74 -7.96 5.10 9.43
N ASN A 75 -8.27 3.85 9.09
CA ASN A 75 -9.63 3.33 8.92
C ASN A 75 -9.81 2.03 9.70
N PRO A 76 -9.88 2.07 11.04
CA PRO A 76 -9.86 0.86 11.88
C PRO A 76 -11.07 -0.07 11.69
N GLU A 77 -12.17 0.48 11.16
CA GLU A 77 -13.38 -0.29 10.85
C GLU A 77 -13.32 -1.02 9.49
N ALA A 78 -12.31 -0.73 8.66
CA ALA A 78 -12.07 -1.46 7.42
C ALA A 78 -11.27 -2.73 7.72
N LYS A 79 -11.83 -3.89 7.40
CA LYS A 79 -11.16 -5.19 7.50
C LYS A 79 -10.76 -5.64 6.11
N ILE A 80 -9.48 -5.64 5.82
CA ILE A 80 -8.95 -5.97 4.49
C ILE A 80 -8.10 -7.24 4.61
N ALA A 81 -8.33 -8.19 3.70
CA ALA A 81 -7.57 -9.43 3.59
C ALA A 81 -7.05 -9.61 2.17
N TYR A 82 -5.85 -10.16 2.02
CA TYR A 82 -5.26 -10.51 0.74
C TYR A 82 -4.81 -11.96 0.71
N ASN A 83 -5.17 -12.68 -0.36
CA ASN A 83 -4.73 -14.05 -0.60
C ASN A 83 -3.73 -14.08 -1.77
N PRO A 84 -2.43 -14.36 -1.55
CA PRO A 84 -1.42 -14.38 -2.59
C PRO A 84 -1.47 -15.68 -3.42
N SER A 85 -2.55 -15.89 -4.15
CA SER A 85 -2.84 -17.10 -4.93
C SER A 85 -2.25 -17.10 -6.35
N GLY A 86 -1.55 -16.04 -6.74
CA GLY A 86 -1.05 -15.78 -8.10
C GLY A 86 -2.02 -14.95 -8.93
N SER A 87 -1.48 -14.18 -9.92
CA SER A 87 -2.23 -13.23 -10.74
C SER A 87 -3.46 -13.85 -11.42
N GLY A 88 -3.28 -14.99 -12.09
CA GLY A 88 -4.38 -15.63 -12.80
C GLY A 88 -5.51 -16.10 -11.90
N ALA A 89 -5.18 -16.73 -10.75
CA ALA A 89 -6.18 -17.15 -9.77
C ALA A 89 -6.89 -15.94 -9.13
N GLY A 90 -6.15 -14.86 -8.86
CA GLY A 90 -6.70 -13.64 -8.33
C GLY A 90 -7.72 -12.98 -9.27
N VAL A 91 -7.38 -12.85 -10.55
CA VAL A 91 -8.30 -12.31 -11.57
C VAL A 91 -9.55 -13.19 -11.68
N GLN A 92 -9.40 -14.53 -11.70
CA GLN A 92 -10.55 -15.42 -11.77
C GLN A 92 -11.47 -15.31 -10.55
N THR A 93 -10.93 -15.21 -9.33
CA THR A 93 -11.75 -15.00 -8.12
C THR A 93 -12.48 -13.67 -8.13
N PHE A 94 -11.88 -12.63 -8.69
CA PHE A 94 -12.52 -11.33 -8.90
C PHE A 94 -13.65 -11.44 -9.93
N LEU A 95 -13.40 -12.01 -11.09
CA LEU A 95 -14.41 -12.15 -12.16
C LEU A 95 -15.61 -13.03 -11.79
N THR A 96 -15.47 -13.89 -10.77
CA THR A 96 -16.58 -14.64 -10.19
C THR A 96 -17.27 -13.92 -9.02
N GLY A 97 -16.81 -12.75 -8.64
CA GLY A 97 -17.35 -11.98 -7.51
C GLY A 97 -16.95 -12.51 -6.14
N ALA A 98 -16.01 -13.46 -6.06
CA ALA A 98 -15.54 -14.02 -4.79
C ALA A 98 -14.62 -13.05 -4.02
N THR A 99 -13.97 -12.11 -4.74
CA THR A 99 -13.15 -11.04 -4.16
C THR A 99 -13.55 -9.68 -4.73
N ALA A 100 -13.37 -8.62 -3.93
CA ALA A 100 -13.71 -7.26 -4.32
C ALA A 100 -12.65 -6.63 -5.27
N TRP A 101 -11.43 -7.18 -5.26
CA TRP A 101 -10.32 -6.70 -6.07
C TRP A 101 -9.30 -7.81 -6.31
N ALA A 102 -8.45 -7.63 -7.32
CA ALA A 102 -7.37 -8.56 -7.64
C ALA A 102 -6.03 -7.84 -7.76
N GLY A 103 -4.96 -8.48 -7.30
CA GLY A 103 -3.58 -8.09 -7.60
C GLY A 103 -3.08 -8.85 -8.82
N SER A 104 -2.51 -8.16 -9.81
CA SER A 104 -2.01 -8.81 -11.02
C SER A 104 -0.69 -8.19 -11.48
N ASP A 105 0.20 -9.03 -12.03
CA ASP A 105 1.45 -8.58 -12.66
C ASP A 105 1.23 -8.20 -14.14
N LYS A 106 0.00 -8.34 -14.65
CA LYS A 106 -0.40 -7.96 -16.01
C LYS A 106 -1.73 -7.22 -15.98
N ALA A 107 -1.98 -6.38 -16.97
CA ALA A 107 -3.29 -5.82 -17.20
C ALA A 107 -4.34 -6.91 -17.52
N LEU A 108 -5.61 -6.60 -17.29
CA LEU A 108 -6.72 -7.43 -17.73
C LEU A 108 -6.73 -7.53 -19.27
N ALA A 109 -7.04 -8.71 -19.77
CA ALA A 109 -7.32 -8.88 -21.19
C ALA A 109 -8.71 -8.32 -21.54
N ASP A 110 -8.94 -8.00 -22.80
CA ASP A 110 -10.21 -7.40 -23.26
C ASP A 110 -11.43 -8.27 -22.91
N ASP A 111 -11.31 -9.59 -23.01
CA ASP A 111 -12.35 -10.54 -22.64
C ASP A 111 -12.56 -10.60 -21.11
N GLU A 112 -11.51 -10.43 -20.30
CA GLU A 112 -11.60 -10.33 -18.84
C GLU A 112 -12.30 -9.03 -18.42
N VAL A 113 -12.02 -7.92 -19.12
CA VAL A 113 -12.73 -6.64 -18.92
C VAL A 113 -14.22 -6.80 -19.25
N GLU A 114 -14.56 -7.44 -20.34
CA GLU A 114 -15.97 -7.72 -20.70
C GLU A 114 -16.67 -8.61 -19.68
N GLN A 115 -16.02 -9.66 -19.19
CA GLN A 115 -16.55 -10.56 -18.16
C GLN A 115 -16.81 -9.82 -16.85
N SER A 116 -16.01 -8.82 -16.52
CA SER A 116 -16.16 -8.06 -15.27
C SER A 116 -17.51 -7.34 -15.14
N LYS A 117 -18.22 -7.11 -16.25
CA LYS A 117 -19.58 -6.54 -16.24
C LYS A 117 -20.58 -7.35 -15.43
N SER A 118 -20.32 -8.65 -15.24
CA SER A 118 -21.17 -9.51 -14.44
C SER A 118 -21.06 -9.25 -12.94
N VAL A 119 -19.94 -8.66 -12.49
CA VAL A 119 -19.63 -8.38 -11.07
C VAL A 119 -19.55 -6.89 -10.77
N CYS A 120 -19.30 -6.05 -11.78
CA CYS A 120 -19.27 -4.61 -11.67
C CYS A 120 -20.63 -4.04 -12.08
N THR A 121 -21.45 -3.62 -11.11
CA THR A 121 -22.85 -3.19 -11.35
C THR A 121 -23.00 -1.92 -12.18
N GLU A 122 -21.98 -1.07 -12.22
CA GLU A 122 -22.03 0.26 -12.87
C GLU A 122 -20.88 0.47 -13.89
N GLY A 123 -20.44 -0.60 -14.54
CA GLY A 123 -19.38 -0.49 -15.54
C GLY A 123 -18.55 -1.74 -15.71
N THR A 124 -17.26 -1.56 -15.91
CA THR A 124 -16.28 -2.64 -16.05
C THR A 124 -15.17 -2.48 -15.01
N ALA A 125 -14.41 -3.55 -14.78
CA ALA A 125 -13.15 -3.44 -14.07
C ALA A 125 -12.17 -2.53 -14.82
N PHE A 126 -11.26 -1.92 -14.09
CA PHE A 126 -10.17 -1.13 -14.62
C PHE A 126 -8.87 -1.43 -13.88
N ASP A 127 -7.76 -1.29 -14.58
CA ASP A 127 -6.44 -1.50 -14.00
C ASP A 127 -5.90 -0.22 -13.37
N VAL A 128 -5.33 -0.36 -12.16
CA VAL A 128 -4.60 0.71 -11.48
C VAL A 128 -3.14 0.32 -11.37
N PRO A 129 -2.22 0.92 -12.15
CA PRO A 129 -0.79 0.69 -12.00
C PRO A 129 -0.31 1.21 -10.65
N VAL A 130 0.26 0.34 -9.81
CA VAL A 130 0.70 0.70 -8.46
C VAL A 130 2.22 0.74 -8.30
N TYR A 131 2.96 -0.04 -9.10
CA TYR A 131 4.43 0.00 -9.17
C TYR A 131 4.92 -0.71 -10.44
N ILE A 132 6.20 -0.53 -10.74
CA ILE A 132 6.87 -1.22 -11.85
C ILE A 132 7.88 -2.21 -11.25
N SER A 133 7.80 -3.47 -11.69
CA SER A 133 8.76 -4.51 -11.35
C SER A 133 9.44 -5.00 -12.62
N PRO A 134 10.73 -4.71 -12.81
CA PRO A 134 11.45 -5.18 -14.00
C PRO A 134 11.68 -6.68 -13.94
N ILE A 135 11.60 -7.34 -15.11
CA ILE A 135 11.97 -8.75 -15.27
C ILE A 135 13.35 -8.82 -15.87
N ALA A 136 14.25 -9.55 -15.22
CA ALA A 136 15.59 -9.79 -15.72
C ALA A 136 15.74 -11.27 -16.08
N VAL A 137 16.28 -11.54 -17.26
CA VAL A 137 16.73 -12.88 -17.64
C VAL A 137 18.15 -13.07 -17.15
N VAL A 138 18.33 -14.02 -16.25
CA VAL A 138 19.64 -14.39 -15.74
C VAL A 138 20.02 -15.78 -16.28
N PHE A 139 21.31 -15.96 -16.58
CA PHE A 139 21.81 -17.23 -17.09
C PHE A 139 23.20 -17.54 -16.52
N ASN A 140 23.51 -18.83 -16.45
CA ASN A 140 24.83 -19.33 -16.12
C ASN A 140 25.14 -20.49 -17.08
N LEU A 141 25.67 -20.17 -18.26
CA LEU A 141 26.00 -21.12 -19.30
C LEU A 141 27.51 -21.20 -19.53
N LYS A 142 28.06 -22.40 -19.56
CA LYS A 142 29.50 -22.62 -19.85
C LYS A 142 29.85 -22.07 -21.24
N GLY A 143 30.84 -21.19 -21.29
CA GLY A 143 31.30 -20.60 -22.55
C GLY A 143 30.51 -19.39 -23.04
N VAL A 144 29.49 -18.95 -22.31
CA VAL A 144 28.73 -17.71 -22.58
C VAL A 144 28.99 -16.72 -21.48
N SER A 145 29.80 -15.72 -21.73
CA SER A 145 30.16 -14.66 -20.77
C SER A 145 29.50 -13.32 -21.06
N ASP A 146 28.82 -13.18 -22.20
CA ASP A 146 28.27 -11.93 -22.67
C ASP A 146 26.77 -12.08 -23.03
N ALA A 147 25.94 -11.29 -22.39
CA ALA A 147 24.49 -11.26 -22.63
C ALA A 147 24.14 -10.85 -24.07
N GLY A 148 25.00 -10.06 -24.74
CA GLY A 148 24.82 -9.66 -26.14
C GLY A 148 24.86 -10.82 -27.14
N LYS A 149 25.32 -12.00 -26.71
CA LYS A 149 25.31 -13.23 -27.51
C LYS A 149 24.01 -14.04 -27.38
N LEU A 150 23.14 -13.68 -26.45
CA LEU A 150 21.83 -14.28 -26.27
C LEU A 150 20.79 -13.46 -27.02
N SER A 151 20.24 -14.01 -28.10
CA SER A 151 19.12 -13.40 -28.82
C SER A 151 17.81 -14.00 -28.29
N LEU A 152 16.96 -13.17 -27.72
CA LEU A 152 15.62 -13.55 -27.28
C LEU A 152 14.56 -13.47 -28.41
N ILE A 153 15.00 -13.12 -29.63
CA ILE A 153 14.10 -12.92 -30.80
C ILE A 153 13.60 -14.24 -31.37
N HIS A 154 14.22 -15.36 -31.01
CA HIS A 154 13.94 -16.70 -31.59
C HIS A 154 13.39 -17.71 -30.59
N ILE A 155 12.76 -17.25 -29.50
CA ILE A 155 12.05 -18.11 -28.56
C ILE A 155 10.57 -18.03 -28.85
#